data_f8b2a89113fa4f70919eb45c44a6085f
#
_entry.id   f8b2a89113fa4f70919eb45c44a6085f
#
_cell.length_a   1.000
_cell.length_b   1.000
_cell.length_c   1.000
_cell.angle_alpha   90.00
_cell.angle_beta   90.00
_cell.angle_gamma   90.00
#
_symmetry.space_group_name_H-M   'P 1'
#
loop_
_entity.id
_entity.type
_entity.pdbx_description
1 polymer ?
#
loop_
_entity_poly.entity_id
_entity_poly.type
_entity_poly.pdbx_seq_one_letter_code
_entity_poly.pdbx_strand_id
1 'polypeptide(L)'
;MPSAISPPKAVLGIDVGKSSHWACLVTREGEVALNRRVRNSEGDLDGLFSQVACDTIVVVDQCRNIGLLAISRARLAGLGVAYLPGLAAHQAARLFAGDAKTDERDALVIAKTALGIPDALLPVPEPDEALEAARSLAAQRSHMVTCATRDKNRLRSILLESCPAFEALAVLPNL
;
A
#
# COMPACT_ATOMS: atom_id res chain seq x y z
N MET A 1 -14.82 -10.77 -21.47
CA MET A 1 -14.07 -9.67 -22.14
C MET A 1 -14.03 -8.52 -21.18
N PRO A 2 -12.86 -8.09 -20.65
CA PRO A 2 -12.83 -6.87 -19.87
C PRO A 2 -13.19 -5.70 -20.78
N SER A 3 -14.16 -4.92 -20.34
CA SER A 3 -14.59 -3.67 -20.98
C SER A 3 -13.36 -2.81 -21.22
N ALA A 4 -13.13 -2.40 -22.46
CA ALA A 4 -12.09 -1.46 -22.80
C ALA A 4 -12.40 -0.15 -22.08
N ILE A 5 -11.71 0.07 -20.97
CA ILE A 5 -11.76 1.35 -20.25
C ILE A 5 -11.18 2.37 -21.22
N SER A 6 -11.98 3.35 -21.61
CA SER A 6 -11.45 4.50 -22.38
C SER A 6 -10.25 5.06 -21.64
N PRO A 7 -9.16 5.43 -22.32
CA PRO A 7 -7.98 5.95 -21.64
C PRO A 7 -8.37 7.15 -20.78
N PRO A 8 -7.93 7.20 -19.52
CA PRO A 8 -8.31 8.26 -18.61
C PRO A 8 -7.83 9.62 -19.11
N LYS A 9 -8.56 10.68 -18.83
CA LYS A 9 -8.15 12.05 -19.16
C LYS A 9 -7.06 12.56 -18.22
N ALA A 10 -7.02 12.03 -17.01
CA ALA A 10 -5.98 12.33 -16.04
C ALA A 10 -5.74 11.14 -15.10
N VAL A 11 -4.57 11.10 -14.49
CA VAL A 11 -4.20 10.12 -13.47
C VAL A 11 -3.77 10.84 -12.21
N LEU A 12 -4.38 10.49 -11.10
CA LEU A 12 -3.98 10.92 -9.77
C LEU A 12 -3.13 9.82 -9.11
N GLY A 13 -1.82 9.95 -9.14
CA GLY A 13 -0.89 9.07 -8.44
C GLY A 13 -0.81 9.44 -6.97
N ILE A 14 -0.92 8.45 -6.10
CA ILE A 14 -0.83 8.64 -4.65
C ILE A 14 0.26 7.71 -4.10
N ASP A 15 1.33 8.31 -3.59
CA ASP A 15 2.31 7.64 -2.74
C ASP A 15 1.75 7.58 -1.32
N VAL A 16 1.52 6.35 -0.85
CA VAL A 16 0.76 6.10 0.38
C VAL A 16 1.65 6.11 1.61
N GLY A 17 1.43 7.06 2.52
CA GLY A 17 2.11 7.15 3.80
C GLY A 17 1.17 7.00 5.01
N LYS A 18 1.72 6.70 6.18
CA LYS A 18 0.97 6.48 7.43
C LYS A 18 0.14 7.69 7.86
N SER A 19 0.77 8.85 7.97
CA SER A 19 0.17 10.08 8.47
C SER A 19 -0.28 11.02 7.35
N SER A 20 0.32 10.89 6.20
CA SER A 20 0.03 11.69 5.02
C SER A 20 0.48 10.95 3.77
N HIS A 21 -0.20 11.24 2.69
CA HIS A 21 0.12 10.80 1.34
C HIS A 21 0.73 11.95 0.54
N TRP A 22 1.42 11.62 -0.53
CA TRP A 22 1.71 12.61 -1.56
C TRP A 22 0.84 12.33 -2.78
N ALA A 23 0.17 13.35 -3.31
CA ALA A 23 -0.76 13.23 -4.43
C ALA A 23 -0.27 14.07 -5.60
N CYS A 24 -0.16 13.45 -6.77
CA CYS A 24 0.26 14.10 -8.02
C CYS A 24 -0.76 13.80 -9.13
N LEU A 25 -1.43 14.84 -9.62
CA LEU A 25 -2.35 14.75 -10.76
C LEU A 25 -1.60 15.07 -12.04
N VAL A 26 -1.61 14.13 -12.97
CA VAL A 26 -1.00 14.29 -14.30
C VAL A 26 -2.10 14.19 -15.35
N THR A 27 -2.17 15.19 -16.24
CA THR A 27 -3.11 15.19 -17.36
C THR A 27 -2.67 14.22 -18.46
N ARG A 28 -3.55 13.96 -19.40
CA ARG A 28 -3.24 13.09 -20.55
C ARG A 28 -2.05 13.59 -21.38
N GLU A 29 -1.85 14.90 -21.41
CA GLU A 29 -0.74 15.56 -22.10
C GLU A 29 0.59 15.44 -21.36
N GLY A 30 0.56 14.88 -20.12
CA GLY A 30 1.73 14.69 -19.27
C GLY A 30 2.05 15.90 -18.37
N GLU A 31 1.17 16.90 -18.33
CA GLU A 31 1.33 18.08 -17.47
C GLU A 31 0.92 17.78 -16.03
N VAL A 32 1.66 18.32 -15.08
CA VAL A 32 1.37 18.22 -13.66
C VAL A 32 0.37 19.31 -13.27
N ALA A 33 -0.89 18.90 -13.06
CA ALA A 33 -1.97 19.83 -12.69
C ALA A 33 -2.06 20.05 -11.17
N LEU A 34 -1.62 19.07 -10.36
CA LEU A 34 -1.59 19.15 -8.91
C LEU A 34 -0.42 18.30 -8.38
N ASN A 35 0.29 18.84 -7.39
CA ASN A 35 1.35 18.10 -6.71
C ASN A 35 1.44 18.60 -5.26
N ARG A 36 0.95 17.81 -4.31
CA ARG A 36 0.91 18.23 -2.92
C ARG A 36 0.81 17.08 -1.94
N ARG A 37 1.19 17.37 -0.71
CA ARG A 37 0.97 16.50 0.44
C ARG A 37 -0.47 16.61 0.93
N VAL A 38 -1.06 15.46 1.31
CA VAL A 38 -2.44 15.34 1.81
C VAL A 38 -2.41 14.49 3.08
N ARG A 39 -3.05 14.93 4.15
CA ARG A 39 -3.12 14.13 5.40
C ARG A 39 -3.97 12.88 5.17
N ASN A 40 -3.61 11.81 5.87
CA ASN A 40 -4.38 10.56 5.85
C ASN A 40 -5.62 10.71 6.76
N SER A 41 -6.57 11.53 6.32
CA SER A 41 -7.86 11.78 6.98
C SER A 41 -8.97 11.84 5.95
N GLU A 42 -10.18 11.46 6.36
CA GLU A 42 -11.35 11.46 5.45
C GLU A 42 -11.58 12.82 4.82
N GLY A 43 -11.61 13.89 5.64
CA GLY A 43 -11.89 15.25 5.15
C GLY A 43 -10.84 15.79 4.18
N ASP A 44 -9.54 15.50 4.41
CA ASP A 44 -8.48 15.96 3.51
C ASP A 44 -8.50 15.18 2.19
N LEU A 45 -8.82 13.87 2.24
CA LEU A 45 -8.96 13.02 1.05
C LEU A 45 -10.20 13.43 0.24
N ASP A 46 -11.33 13.68 0.89
CA ASP A 46 -12.54 14.19 0.22
C ASP A 46 -12.29 15.54 -0.44
N GLY A 47 -11.59 16.44 0.27
CA GLY A 47 -11.16 17.72 -0.28
C GLY A 47 -10.22 17.57 -1.47
N LEU A 48 -9.37 16.54 -1.52
CA LEU A 48 -8.55 16.22 -2.68
C LEU A 48 -9.42 15.73 -3.85
N PHE A 49 -10.26 14.72 -3.61
CA PHE A 49 -11.03 14.05 -4.65
C PHE A 49 -12.12 14.94 -5.26
N SER A 50 -12.66 15.91 -4.49
CA SER A 50 -13.61 16.90 -5.02
C SER A 50 -12.99 17.89 -6.04
N GLN A 51 -11.65 17.98 -6.09
CA GLN A 51 -10.93 18.87 -7.01
C GLN A 51 -10.53 18.20 -8.33
N VAL A 52 -10.75 16.89 -8.46
CA VAL A 52 -10.37 16.16 -9.67
C VAL A 52 -11.62 15.81 -10.50
N ALA A 53 -11.44 15.71 -11.82
CA ALA A 53 -12.54 15.37 -12.72
C ALA A 53 -12.98 13.90 -12.53
N CYS A 54 -14.26 13.62 -12.77
CA CYS A 54 -14.86 12.30 -12.58
C CYS A 54 -14.28 11.20 -13.50
N ASP A 55 -13.60 11.55 -14.57
CA ASP A 55 -12.90 10.66 -15.48
C ASP A 55 -11.40 10.46 -15.14
N THR A 56 -10.99 10.91 -13.94
CA THR A 56 -9.67 10.67 -13.38
C THR A 56 -9.59 9.27 -12.78
N ILE A 57 -8.48 8.57 -13.02
CA ILE A 57 -8.15 7.32 -12.32
C ILE A 57 -7.20 7.64 -11.17
N VAL A 58 -7.55 7.17 -9.99
CA VAL A 58 -6.69 7.21 -8.80
C VAL A 58 -5.82 5.96 -8.79
N VAL A 59 -4.51 6.14 -8.73
CA VAL A 59 -3.54 5.04 -8.70
C VAL A 59 -2.75 5.10 -7.42
N VAL A 60 -2.78 4.01 -6.66
CA VAL A 60 -2.03 3.86 -5.40
C VAL A 60 -0.92 2.83 -5.56
N ASP A 61 0.16 2.95 -4.80
CA ASP A 61 1.23 1.96 -4.71
C ASP A 61 0.98 0.88 -3.63
N GLN A 62 0.02 1.13 -2.74
CA GLN A 62 -0.39 0.21 -1.69
C GLN A 62 -1.92 0.09 -1.63
N CYS A 63 -2.44 -1.09 -1.94
CA CYS A 63 -3.88 -1.35 -1.92
C CYS A 63 -4.40 -1.94 -0.60
N ARG A 64 -3.56 -2.04 0.43
CA ARG A 64 -3.89 -2.62 1.75
C ARG A 64 -3.43 -1.73 2.89
N ASN A 65 -3.88 -2.04 4.11
CA ASN A 65 -3.50 -1.34 5.33
C ASN A 65 -3.73 0.18 5.20
N ILE A 66 -2.64 0.95 5.16
CA ILE A 66 -2.66 2.42 5.13
C ILE A 66 -3.25 3.01 3.83
N GLY A 67 -3.30 2.25 2.74
CA GLY A 67 -3.90 2.68 1.47
C GLY A 67 -5.43 2.53 1.41
N LEU A 68 -6.03 1.76 2.32
CA LEU A 68 -7.46 1.45 2.28
C LEU A 68 -8.35 2.69 2.41
N LEU A 69 -7.97 3.65 3.26
CA LEU A 69 -8.76 4.86 3.43
C LEU A 69 -8.80 5.68 2.12
N ALA A 70 -7.66 5.90 1.48
CA ALA A 70 -7.59 6.63 0.21
C ALA A 70 -8.42 5.93 -0.88
N ILE A 71 -8.34 4.59 -0.97
CA ILE A 71 -9.12 3.79 -1.92
C ILE A 71 -10.62 3.91 -1.66
N SER A 72 -11.05 3.75 -0.41
CA SER A 72 -12.48 3.81 -0.06
C SER A 72 -13.07 5.21 -0.33
N ARG A 73 -12.33 6.27 0.04
CA ARG A 73 -12.78 7.65 -0.23
C ARG A 73 -12.82 7.98 -1.72
N ALA A 74 -11.82 7.51 -2.51
CA ALA A 74 -11.84 7.68 -3.97
C ALA A 74 -13.05 6.99 -4.61
N ARG A 75 -13.37 5.75 -4.19
CA ARG A 75 -14.56 5.02 -4.66
C ARG A 75 -15.87 5.72 -4.28
N LEU A 76 -15.97 6.25 -3.06
CA LEU A 76 -17.13 7.03 -2.62
C LEU A 76 -17.30 8.33 -3.44
N ALA A 77 -16.19 8.93 -3.88
CA ALA A 77 -16.21 10.06 -4.81
C ALA A 77 -16.55 9.66 -6.27
N GLY A 78 -16.79 8.39 -6.55
CA GLY A 78 -17.12 7.88 -7.89
C GLY A 78 -15.92 7.77 -8.83
N LEU A 79 -14.68 7.85 -8.31
CA LEU A 79 -13.47 7.77 -9.11
C LEU A 79 -13.06 6.31 -9.34
N GLY A 80 -12.54 6.03 -10.53
CA GLY A 80 -11.88 4.76 -10.82
C GLY A 80 -10.62 4.60 -9.98
N VAL A 81 -10.36 3.40 -9.45
CA VAL A 81 -9.16 3.12 -8.65
C VAL A 81 -8.39 1.94 -9.21
N ALA A 82 -7.09 2.11 -9.35
CA ALA A 82 -6.15 1.07 -9.76
C ALA A 82 -4.96 1.01 -8.81
N TYR A 83 -4.21 -0.06 -8.91
CA TYR A 83 -3.04 -0.31 -8.08
C TYR A 83 -1.81 -0.53 -8.96
N LEU A 84 -0.73 0.18 -8.67
CA LEU A 84 0.58 -0.04 -9.27
C LEU A 84 1.45 -0.82 -8.28
N PRO A 85 1.84 -2.08 -8.58
CA PRO A 85 2.69 -2.86 -7.69
C PRO A 85 4.00 -2.13 -7.35
N GLY A 86 4.40 -2.14 -6.07
CA GLY A 86 5.58 -1.43 -5.61
C GLY A 86 6.87 -1.81 -6.36
N LEU A 87 6.99 -3.07 -6.81
CA LEU A 87 8.11 -3.49 -7.68
C LEU A 87 8.07 -2.77 -9.03
N ALA A 88 6.89 -2.65 -9.64
CA ALA A 88 6.71 -1.95 -10.91
C ALA A 88 6.98 -0.45 -10.75
N ALA A 89 6.48 0.16 -9.68
CA ALA A 89 6.77 1.56 -9.35
C ALA A 89 8.28 1.79 -9.16
N HIS A 90 8.97 0.91 -8.42
CA HIS A 90 10.41 1.00 -8.23
C HIS A 90 11.22 0.84 -9.53
N GLN A 91 10.82 -0.07 -10.41
CA GLN A 91 11.45 -0.23 -11.72
C GLN A 91 11.20 0.99 -12.61
N ALA A 92 9.97 1.49 -12.63
CA ALA A 92 9.60 2.69 -13.37
C ALA A 92 10.36 3.93 -12.90
N ALA A 93 10.60 4.08 -11.60
CA ALA A 93 11.36 5.20 -11.04
C ALA A 93 12.76 5.36 -11.66
N ARG A 94 13.37 4.27 -12.11
CA ARG A 94 14.68 4.28 -12.78
C ARG A 94 14.66 4.87 -14.19
N LEU A 95 13.48 4.95 -14.81
CA LEU A 95 13.30 5.54 -16.14
C LEU A 95 13.20 7.08 -16.09
N PHE A 96 12.95 7.63 -14.90
CA PHE A 96 12.82 9.07 -14.72
C PHE A 96 14.11 9.65 -14.13
N ALA A 97 14.58 10.76 -14.72
CA ALA A 97 15.79 11.44 -14.27
C ALA A 97 15.70 11.95 -12.83
N GLY A 98 16.81 11.87 -12.09
CA GLY A 98 16.96 12.34 -10.72
C GLY A 98 17.16 11.21 -9.72
N ASP A 99 18.15 11.35 -8.81
CA ASP A 99 18.51 10.33 -7.82
C ASP A 99 17.87 10.52 -6.44
N ALA A 100 17.30 11.71 -6.17
CA ALA A 100 16.69 12.00 -4.88
C ALA A 100 15.36 11.25 -4.72
N LYS A 101 15.29 10.35 -3.76
CA LYS A 101 14.04 9.72 -3.35
C LYS A 101 13.24 10.71 -2.50
N THR A 102 12.09 11.14 -3.02
CA THR A 102 11.13 11.99 -2.32
C THR A 102 9.72 11.46 -2.59
N ASP A 103 8.83 11.60 -1.61
CA ASP A 103 7.42 11.20 -1.74
C ASP A 103 6.75 11.90 -2.94
N GLU A 104 7.13 13.17 -3.17
CA GLU A 104 6.69 13.96 -4.33
C GLU A 104 7.02 13.29 -5.66
N ARG A 105 8.27 12.84 -5.79
CA ARG A 105 8.73 12.16 -6.99
C ARG A 105 8.07 10.80 -7.15
N ASP A 106 7.90 10.06 -6.04
CA ASP A 106 7.29 8.74 -6.07
C ASP A 106 5.83 8.84 -6.54
N ALA A 107 5.05 9.82 -6.07
CA ALA A 107 3.69 10.08 -6.56
C ALA A 107 3.66 10.47 -8.05
N LEU A 108 4.61 11.27 -8.51
CA LEU A 108 4.75 11.64 -9.93
C LEU A 108 5.09 10.42 -10.79
N VAL A 109 5.99 9.56 -10.34
CA VAL A 109 6.36 8.30 -11.01
C VAL A 109 5.14 7.39 -11.13
N ILE A 110 4.36 7.23 -10.06
CA ILE A 110 3.12 6.45 -10.07
C ILE A 110 2.17 6.99 -11.14
N ALA A 111 1.91 8.31 -11.15
CA ALA A 111 1.00 8.92 -12.10
C ALA A 111 1.47 8.79 -13.55
N LYS A 112 2.73 9.07 -13.84
CA LYS A 112 3.30 8.98 -15.19
C LYS A 112 3.40 7.56 -15.69
N THR A 113 3.74 6.61 -14.82
CA THR A 113 3.77 5.18 -15.16
C THR A 113 2.38 4.69 -15.52
N ALA A 114 1.38 5.04 -14.73
CA ALA A 114 -0.01 4.66 -14.98
C ALA A 114 -0.54 5.25 -16.30
N LEU A 115 -0.12 6.45 -16.64
CA LEU A 115 -0.50 7.10 -17.90
C LEU A 115 0.19 6.45 -19.11
N GLY A 116 1.50 6.17 -19.00
CA GLY A 116 2.30 5.66 -20.11
C GLY A 116 2.24 4.15 -20.31
N ILE A 117 1.98 3.39 -19.25
CA ILE A 117 1.96 1.92 -19.25
C ILE A 117 0.73 1.42 -18.48
N PRO A 118 -0.49 1.58 -19.04
CA PRO A 118 -1.72 1.16 -18.35
C PRO A 118 -1.75 -0.34 -18.00
N ASP A 119 -1.08 -1.16 -18.79
CA ASP A 119 -1.00 -2.61 -18.57
C ASP A 119 -0.19 -3.00 -17.31
N ALA A 120 0.58 -2.05 -16.74
CA ALA A 120 1.26 -2.26 -15.46
C ALA A 120 0.31 -2.13 -14.25
N LEU A 121 -0.91 -1.63 -14.47
CA LEU A 121 -1.89 -1.44 -13.42
C LEU A 121 -2.67 -2.72 -13.15
N LEU A 122 -2.89 -2.99 -11.89
CA LEU A 122 -3.76 -4.06 -11.45
C LEU A 122 -5.07 -3.50 -10.87
N PRO A 123 -6.19 -4.23 -11.02
CA PRO A 123 -7.43 -3.85 -10.37
C PRO A 123 -7.27 -3.94 -8.85
N VAL A 124 -7.83 -2.96 -8.14
CA VAL A 124 -7.93 -3.06 -6.68
C VAL A 124 -9.08 -4.02 -6.36
N PRO A 125 -8.81 -5.12 -5.62
CA PRO A 125 -9.85 -6.08 -5.25
C PRO A 125 -11.01 -5.40 -4.52
N GLU A 126 -12.22 -5.89 -4.78
CA GLU A 126 -13.37 -5.50 -3.96
C GLU A 126 -13.18 -6.00 -2.52
N PRO A 127 -13.66 -5.23 -1.52
CA PRO A 127 -13.60 -5.66 -0.14
C PRO A 127 -14.39 -6.97 0.04
N ASP A 128 -13.71 -8.01 0.51
CA ASP A 128 -14.33 -9.25 0.95
C ASP A 128 -14.10 -9.36 2.47
N GLU A 129 -15.14 -9.05 3.24
CA GLU A 129 -15.05 -9.04 4.71
C GLU A 129 -14.63 -10.38 5.29
N ALA A 130 -15.11 -11.49 4.74
CA ALA A 130 -14.75 -12.83 5.20
C ALA A 130 -13.26 -13.13 4.93
N LEU A 131 -12.78 -12.75 3.75
CA LEU A 131 -11.37 -12.93 3.38
C LEU A 131 -10.45 -12.03 4.22
N GLU A 132 -10.83 -10.79 4.47
CA GLU A 132 -10.04 -9.87 5.31
C GLU A 132 -10.04 -10.30 6.78
N ALA A 133 -11.16 -10.79 7.31
CA ALA A 133 -11.23 -11.39 8.64
C ALA A 133 -10.32 -12.63 8.75
N ALA A 134 -10.37 -13.54 7.77
CA ALA A 134 -9.51 -14.72 7.72
C ALA A 134 -8.02 -14.35 7.66
N ARG A 135 -7.64 -13.35 6.87
CA ARG A 135 -6.27 -12.83 6.80
C ARG A 135 -5.81 -12.22 8.12
N SER A 136 -6.67 -11.45 8.77
CA SER A 136 -6.39 -10.85 10.08
C SER A 136 -6.13 -11.93 11.13
N LEU A 137 -6.97 -12.96 11.19
CA LEU A 137 -6.80 -14.10 12.09
C LEU A 137 -5.51 -14.88 11.80
N ALA A 138 -5.19 -15.10 10.53
CA ALA A 138 -3.95 -15.77 10.13
C ALA A 138 -2.71 -14.96 10.53
N ALA A 139 -2.76 -13.64 10.37
CA ALA A 139 -1.68 -12.74 10.80
C ALA A 139 -1.50 -12.73 12.33
N GLN A 140 -2.61 -12.69 13.09
CA GLN A 140 -2.59 -12.79 14.55
C GLN A 140 -2.02 -14.13 15.01
N ARG A 141 -2.47 -15.25 14.43
CA ARG A 141 -1.93 -16.57 14.72
C ARG A 141 -0.42 -16.62 14.48
N SER A 142 0.04 -16.13 13.33
CA SER A 142 1.47 -16.09 13.00
C SER A 142 2.27 -15.28 14.01
N HIS A 143 1.74 -14.12 14.42
CA HIS A 143 2.35 -13.30 15.45
C HIS A 143 2.45 -14.03 16.80
N MET A 144 1.37 -14.66 17.25
CA MET A 144 1.35 -15.43 18.50
C MET A 144 2.36 -16.57 18.50
N VAL A 145 2.47 -17.33 17.39
CA VAL A 145 3.45 -18.40 17.23
C VAL A 145 4.88 -17.86 17.29
N THR A 146 5.13 -16.71 16.65
CA THR A 146 6.45 -16.06 16.69
C THR A 146 6.81 -15.60 18.10
N CYS A 147 5.86 -14.98 18.81
CA CYS A 147 6.05 -14.57 20.20
C CYS A 147 6.33 -15.78 21.12
N ALA A 148 5.51 -16.81 21.04
CA ALA A 148 5.69 -18.02 21.83
C ALA A 148 7.07 -18.70 21.58
N THR A 149 7.50 -18.76 20.31
CA THR A 149 8.82 -19.30 19.95
C THR A 149 9.95 -18.46 20.53
N ARG A 150 9.83 -17.11 20.44
CA ARG A 150 10.82 -16.20 21.00
C ARG A 150 10.91 -16.35 22.53
N ASP A 151 9.78 -16.39 23.21
CA ASP A 151 9.71 -16.49 24.66
C ASP A 151 10.23 -17.87 25.14
N LYS A 152 9.92 -18.95 24.42
CA LYS A 152 10.49 -20.29 24.65
C LYS A 152 12.02 -20.26 24.51
N ASN A 153 12.56 -19.65 23.46
CA ASN A 153 14.01 -19.56 23.25
C ASN A 153 14.68 -18.71 24.34
N ARG A 154 14.03 -17.61 24.78
CA ARG A 154 14.53 -16.78 25.86
C ARG A 154 14.56 -17.54 27.20
N LEU A 155 13.51 -18.31 27.50
CA LEU A 155 13.47 -19.16 28.69
C LEU A 155 14.59 -20.20 28.67
N ARG A 156 14.79 -20.87 27.53
CA ARG A 156 15.89 -21.84 27.37
C ARG A 156 17.26 -21.19 27.60
N SER A 157 17.48 -19.99 27.08
CA SER A 157 18.74 -19.26 27.30
C SER A 157 18.98 -18.97 28.78
N ILE A 158 17.96 -18.52 29.51
CA ILE A 158 18.04 -18.27 30.96
C ILE A 158 18.33 -19.56 31.73
N LEU A 159 17.68 -20.68 31.36
CA LEU A 159 17.92 -21.96 32.01
C LEU A 159 19.35 -22.47 31.77
N LEU A 160 19.86 -22.31 30.54
CA LEU A 160 21.26 -22.68 30.22
C LEU A 160 22.28 -21.85 30.99
N GLU A 161 22.00 -20.58 31.23
CA GLU A 161 22.87 -19.72 32.02
C GLU A 161 22.83 -20.03 33.54
N SER A 162 21.63 -20.35 34.05
CA SER A 162 21.38 -20.50 35.48
C SER A 162 21.49 -21.92 35.99
N CYS A 163 21.00 -22.89 35.21
CA CYS A 163 20.92 -24.32 35.58
C CYS A 163 20.83 -25.22 34.34
N PRO A 164 21.97 -25.50 33.67
CA PRO A 164 22.00 -26.30 32.44
C PRO A 164 21.35 -27.68 32.57
N ALA A 165 21.47 -28.33 33.76
CA ALA A 165 20.84 -29.59 34.00
C ALA A 165 19.30 -29.55 33.98
N PHE A 166 18.72 -28.41 34.30
CA PHE A 166 17.27 -28.22 34.28
C PHE A 166 16.75 -28.04 32.85
N GLU A 167 17.53 -27.43 31.97
CA GLU A 167 17.19 -27.28 30.55
C GLU A 167 17.08 -28.65 29.86
N ALA A 168 17.99 -29.58 30.20
CA ALA A 168 17.97 -30.91 29.66
C ALA A 168 16.74 -31.76 30.10
N LEU A 169 16.16 -31.43 31.26
CA LEU A 169 14.94 -32.08 31.79
C LEU A 169 13.67 -31.36 31.27
N ALA A 170 13.77 -30.08 30.99
CA ALA A 170 12.67 -29.26 30.46
C ALA A 170 12.47 -29.55 28.96
N VAL A 171 12.13 -30.78 28.60
CA VAL A 171 11.64 -31.12 27.26
C VAL A 171 10.28 -30.44 27.10
N LEU A 172 10.33 -29.14 26.75
CA LEU A 172 9.14 -28.43 26.37
C LEU A 172 8.59 -29.06 25.10
N PRO A 173 7.40 -29.67 25.11
CA PRO A 173 6.87 -30.33 23.94
C PRO A 173 6.84 -29.38 22.76
N ASN A 174 7.21 -29.89 21.60
CA ASN A 174 6.98 -29.17 20.36
C ASN A 174 5.46 -29.08 20.15
N LEU A 175 4.89 -27.95 20.51
CA LEU A 175 3.53 -27.55 20.12
C LEU A 175 3.57 -26.96 18.72
#